data_8dfb979057b0e56b0c239a88d891f3f6
#
_entry.id   8dfb979057b0e56b0c239a88d891f3f6
#
_cell.length_a   1.000
_cell.length_b   1.000
_cell.length_c   1.000
_cell.angle_alpha   90.00
_cell.angle_beta   90.00
_cell.angle_gamma   90.00
#
_symmetry.space_group_name_H-M   'P 1'
#
loop_
_entity.id
_entity.type
_entity.pdbx_description
1 polymer ?
#
loop_
_entity_poly.entity_id
_entity_poly.type
_entity_poly.pdbx_seq_one_letter_code
_entity_poly.pdbx_strand_id
1 'polypeptide(L)'
;MDWKYWITILGFVLFLGFGISVWLCISAIKKQEDIIIASRLHHRMSGYEIIMANVGLVFAVIMIAYKHYIFLPAVICMVLFIILQTKIQSGITEDGALIDTTFLDREFMKSYKLVYDENDGSTIILKIRANRKQYVLVCDREDKKKIEKIFSDNKVKVTKTINT
;
A
#
# COMPACT_ATOMS: atom_id res chain seq x y z
N MET A 1 -20.46 -13.33 -32.99
CA MET A 1 -19.53 -13.58 -31.85
C MET A 1 -20.37 -13.58 -30.58
N ASP A 2 -20.44 -14.71 -29.87
CA ASP A 2 -21.39 -14.87 -28.77
C ASP A 2 -21.00 -13.97 -27.58
N TRP A 3 -21.92 -13.15 -27.08
CA TRP A 3 -21.73 -12.27 -25.94
C TRP A 3 -21.27 -13.01 -24.66
N LYS A 4 -21.59 -14.30 -24.56
CA LYS A 4 -21.14 -15.20 -23.50
C LYS A 4 -19.62 -15.29 -23.39
N TYR A 5 -18.91 -15.27 -24.52
CA TYR A 5 -17.45 -15.28 -24.53
C TYR A 5 -16.86 -14.02 -23.90
N TRP A 6 -17.45 -12.85 -24.18
CA TRP A 6 -17.00 -11.57 -23.62
C TRP A 6 -17.19 -11.52 -22.12
N ILE A 7 -18.29 -12.03 -21.61
CA ILE A 7 -18.55 -12.15 -20.17
C ILE A 7 -17.51 -13.05 -19.50
N THR A 8 -17.21 -14.20 -20.12
CA THR A 8 -16.22 -15.15 -19.61
C THR A 8 -14.83 -14.51 -19.56
N ILE A 9 -14.43 -13.84 -20.64
CA ILE A 9 -13.15 -13.13 -20.70
C ILE A 9 -13.08 -12.04 -19.63
N LEU A 10 -14.12 -11.23 -19.49
CA LEU A 10 -14.19 -10.18 -18.49
C LEU A 10 -14.06 -10.73 -17.07
N GLY A 11 -14.80 -11.82 -16.76
CA GLY A 11 -14.71 -12.49 -15.45
C GLY A 11 -13.30 -12.97 -15.15
N PHE A 12 -12.63 -13.55 -16.14
CA PHE A 12 -11.25 -14.03 -16.01
C PHE A 12 -10.25 -12.89 -15.82
N VAL A 13 -10.38 -11.80 -16.58
CA VAL A 13 -9.52 -10.60 -16.44
C VAL A 13 -9.66 -9.97 -15.05
N LEU A 14 -10.90 -9.84 -14.57
CA LEU A 14 -11.15 -9.32 -13.22
C LEU A 14 -10.56 -10.24 -12.13
N PHE A 15 -10.74 -11.56 -12.28
CA PHE A 15 -10.16 -12.54 -11.37
C PHE A 15 -8.63 -12.44 -11.31
N LEU A 16 -7.97 -12.36 -12.45
CA LEU A 16 -6.51 -12.19 -12.51
C LEU A 16 -6.07 -10.86 -11.88
N GLY A 17 -6.75 -9.76 -12.18
CA GLY A 17 -6.41 -8.45 -11.64
C GLY A 17 -6.50 -8.41 -10.10
N PHE A 18 -7.62 -8.88 -9.55
CA PHE A 18 -7.79 -8.93 -8.09
C PHE A 18 -6.91 -10.00 -7.44
N GLY A 19 -6.68 -11.14 -8.10
CA GLY A 19 -5.77 -12.18 -7.62
C GLY A 19 -4.33 -11.68 -7.46
N ILE A 20 -3.83 -10.93 -8.44
CA ILE A 20 -2.52 -10.27 -8.35
C ILE A 20 -2.49 -9.27 -7.19
N SER A 21 -3.55 -8.47 -7.04
CA SER A 21 -3.66 -7.49 -5.94
C SER A 21 -3.64 -8.16 -4.56
N VAL A 22 -4.36 -9.26 -4.38
CA VAL A 22 -4.33 -10.10 -3.16
C VAL A 22 -2.93 -10.62 -2.90
N TRP A 23 -2.26 -11.16 -3.92
CA TRP A 23 -0.89 -11.65 -3.79
C TRP A 23 0.09 -10.55 -3.36
N LEU A 24 -0.03 -9.34 -3.91
CA LEU A 24 0.79 -8.19 -3.51
C LEU A 24 0.54 -7.81 -2.05
N CYS A 25 -0.72 -7.82 -1.57
CA CYS A 25 -1.04 -7.58 -0.18
C CYS A 25 -0.42 -8.62 0.76
N ILE A 26 -0.51 -9.91 0.42
CA ILE A 26 0.10 -11.00 1.20
C ILE A 26 1.61 -10.82 1.26
N SER A 27 2.24 -10.47 0.13
CA SER A 27 3.67 -10.19 0.05
C SER A 27 4.08 -9.01 0.94
N ALA A 28 3.27 -7.95 0.95
CA ALA A 28 3.48 -6.77 1.79
C ALA A 28 3.35 -7.11 3.29
N ILE A 29 2.32 -7.89 3.67
CA ILE A 29 2.12 -8.33 5.06
C ILE A 29 3.30 -9.17 5.56
N LYS A 30 3.88 -10.04 4.73
CA LYS A 30 5.08 -10.79 5.12
C LYS A 30 6.29 -9.89 5.34
N LYS A 31 6.49 -8.88 4.51
CA LYS A 31 7.59 -7.90 4.66
C LYS A 31 7.37 -6.92 5.82
N GLN A 32 6.15 -6.83 6.32
CA GLN A 32 5.80 -5.99 7.46
C GLN A 32 6.43 -6.50 8.78
N GLU A 33 6.73 -7.81 8.88
CA GLU A 33 7.40 -8.40 10.04
C GLU A 33 8.80 -7.81 10.26
N ASP A 34 9.43 -7.29 9.20
CA ASP A 34 10.77 -6.69 9.24
C ASP A 34 10.76 -5.18 9.54
N ILE A 35 9.59 -4.58 9.84
CA ILE A 35 9.48 -3.14 10.10
C ILE A 35 10.14 -2.79 11.44
N ILE A 36 11.16 -1.92 11.38
CA ILE A 36 11.85 -1.38 12.55
C ILE A 36 11.19 -0.10 13.04
N ILE A 37 10.71 0.72 12.12
CA ILE A 37 10.04 2.00 12.40
C ILE A 37 8.71 2.00 11.66
N ALA A 38 7.63 1.90 12.42
CA ALA A 38 6.28 1.92 11.89
C ALA A 38 5.85 3.35 11.54
N SER A 39 5.14 3.52 10.44
CA SER A 39 4.48 4.79 10.13
C SER A 39 3.22 4.95 11.01
N ARG A 40 2.96 6.17 11.49
CA ARG A 40 1.70 6.51 12.15
C ARG A 40 0.51 6.53 11.20
N LEU A 41 0.76 6.73 9.93
CA LEU A 41 -0.29 6.61 8.92
C LEU A 41 -0.66 5.13 8.75
N HIS A 42 -1.69 4.73 9.46
CA HIS A 42 -2.39 3.49 9.18
C HIS A 42 -3.25 3.70 7.93
N HIS A 43 -3.23 2.76 7.02
CA HIS A 43 -4.15 2.80 5.89
C HIS A 43 -5.59 2.77 6.44
N ARG A 44 -6.20 3.95 6.55
CA ARG A 44 -7.61 4.05 6.91
C ARG A 44 -8.40 3.79 5.63
N MET A 45 -9.31 2.83 5.68
CA MET A 45 -10.25 2.63 4.56
C MET A 45 -10.82 3.97 4.14
N SER A 46 -10.52 4.36 2.92
CA SER A 46 -11.10 5.56 2.33
C SER A 46 -12.61 5.31 2.10
N GLY A 47 -13.41 6.36 2.09
CA GLY A 47 -14.83 6.24 1.74
C GLY A 47 -15.04 5.54 0.39
N TYR A 48 -14.10 5.70 -0.53
CA TYR A 48 -14.09 5.05 -1.83
C TYR A 48 -13.97 3.52 -1.72
N GLU A 49 -13.09 3.00 -0.89
CA GLU A 49 -12.91 1.55 -0.68
C GLU A 49 -14.16 0.92 -0.05
N ILE A 50 -14.81 1.63 0.89
CA ILE A 50 -16.07 1.18 1.48
C ILE A 50 -17.18 1.12 0.42
N ILE A 51 -17.27 2.12 -0.44
CA ILE A 51 -18.24 2.15 -1.55
C ILE A 51 -17.95 0.98 -2.51
N MET A 52 -16.70 0.79 -2.91
CA MET A 52 -16.32 -0.30 -3.81
C MET A 52 -16.60 -1.68 -3.21
N ALA A 53 -16.40 -1.87 -1.90
CA ALA A 53 -16.76 -3.11 -1.21
C ALA A 53 -18.27 -3.38 -1.27
N ASN A 54 -19.08 -2.36 -1.00
CA ASN A 54 -20.54 -2.49 -1.06
C ASN A 54 -21.04 -2.74 -2.49
N VAL A 55 -20.52 -2.02 -3.48
CA VAL A 55 -20.84 -2.24 -4.90
C VAL A 55 -20.48 -3.67 -5.32
N GLY A 56 -19.33 -4.17 -4.90
CA GLY A 56 -18.92 -5.55 -5.17
C GLY A 56 -19.83 -6.58 -4.53
N LEU A 57 -20.29 -6.33 -3.31
CA LEU A 57 -21.22 -7.23 -2.61
C LEU A 57 -22.58 -7.26 -3.32
N VAL A 58 -23.13 -6.10 -3.69
CA VAL A 58 -24.37 -6.01 -4.48
C VAL A 58 -24.21 -6.73 -5.82
N PHE A 59 -23.08 -6.51 -6.51
CA PHE A 59 -22.79 -7.19 -7.76
C PHE A 59 -22.72 -8.71 -7.59
N ALA A 60 -22.12 -9.22 -6.50
CA ALA A 60 -22.10 -10.64 -6.20
C ALA A 60 -23.50 -11.24 -6.04
N VAL A 61 -24.38 -10.54 -5.31
CA VAL A 61 -25.78 -10.99 -5.12
C VAL A 61 -26.51 -11.06 -6.46
N ILE A 62 -26.34 -10.03 -7.31
CA ILE A 62 -26.92 -10.01 -8.65
C ILE A 62 -26.40 -11.19 -9.50
N MET A 63 -25.09 -11.44 -9.49
CA MET A 63 -24.49 -12.53 -10.26
C MET A 63 -24.97 -13.91 -9.80
N ILE A 64 -25.17 -14.11 -8.50
CA ILE A 64 -25.75 -15.33 -7.95
C ILE A 64 -27.20 -15.48 -8.41
N ALA A 65 -28.02 -14.44 -8.32
CA ALA A 65 -29.42 -14.44 -8.72
C ALA A 65 -29.60 -14.81 -10.21
N TYR A 66 -28.70 -14.28 -11.07
CA TYR A 66 -28.70 -14.59 -12.50
C TYR A 66 -27.91 -15.85 -12.88
N LYS A 67 -27.40 -16.62 -11.90
CA LYS A 67 -26.61 -17.85 -12.10
C LYS A 67 -25.31 -17.64 -12.90
N HIS A 68 -24.76 -16.44 -12.86
CA HIS A 68 -23.48 -16.10 -13.52
C HIS A 68 -22.30 -16.30 -12.55
N TYR A 69 -22.09 -17.53 -12.13
CA TYR A 69 -21.07 -17.90 -11.11
C TYR A 69 -19.63 -17.61 -11.52
N ILE A 70 -19.37 -17.34 -12.79
CA ILE A 70 -18.02 -17.06 -13.31
C ILE A 70 -17.36 -15.83 -12.67
N PHE A 71 -18.14 -14.89 -12.13
CA PHE A 71 -17.64 -13.70 -11.46
C PHE A 71 -17.37 -13.89 -9.95
N LEU A 72 -17.88 -14.97 -9.36
CA LEU A 72 -17.73 -15.24 -7.93
C LEU A 72 -16.26 -15.25 -7.47
N PRO A 73 -15.32 -15.92 -8.17
CA PRO A 73 -13.91 -15.89 -7.77
C PRO A 73 -13.32 -14.47 -7.77
N ALA A 74 -13.68 -13.65 -8.76
CA ALA A 74 -13.22 -12.25 -8.83
C ALA A 74 -13.75 -11.42 -7.65
N VAL A 75 -15.01 -11.59 -7.28
CA VAL A 75 -15.62 -10.91 -6.14
C VAL A 75 -14.98 -11.35 -4.81
N ILE A 76 -14.72 -12.64 -4.63
CA ILE A 76 -14.03 -13.15 -3.45
C ILE A 76 -12.62 -12.52 -3.35
N CYS A 77 -11.86 -12.52 -4.44
CA CYS A 77 -10.54 -11.88 -4.46
C CYS A 77 -10.63 -10.38 -4.16
N MET A 78 -11.64 -9.68 -4.66
CA MET A 78 -11.84 -8.26 -4.39
C MET A 78 -12.11 -8.00 -2.89
N VAL A 79 -12.98 -8.78 -2.27
CA VAL A 79 -13.27 -8.66 -0.82
C VAL A 79 -12.03 -8.99 0.01
N LEU A 80 -11.29 -10.05 -0.34
CA LEU A 80 -10.03 -10.38 0.31
C LEU A 80 -9.00 -9.27 0.17
N PHE A 81 -8.87 -8.68 -1.02
CA PHE A 81 -7.98 -7.55 -1.25
C PHE A 81 -8.28 -6.38 -0.31
N ILE A 82 -9.56 -5.99 -0.19
CA ILE A 82 -9.97 -4.89 0.69
C ILE A 82 -9.65 -5.21 2.14
N ILE A 83 -9.96 -6.43 2.62
CA ILE A 83 -9.67 -6.85 4.00
C ILE A 83 -8.15 -6.85 4.26
N LEU A 84 -7.35 -7.37 3.33
CA LEU A 84 -5.90 -7.43 3.49
C LEU A 84 -5.26 -6.04 3.49
N GLN A 85 -5.76 -5.12 2.67
CA GLN A 85 -5.26 -3.75 2.61
C GLN A 85 -5.36 -3.03 3.96
N THR A 86 -6.42 -3.29 4.74
CA THR A 86 -6.58 -2.69 6.08
C THR A 86 -5.57 -3.20 7.11
N LYS A 87 -4.88 -4.30 6.82
CA LYS A 87 -3.88 -4.90 7.73
C LYS A 87 -2.45 -4.48 7.40
N ILE A 88 -2.24 -3.79 6.28
CA ILE A 88 -0.91 -3.38 5.87
C ILE A 88 -0.51 -2.13 6.68
N GLN A 89 0.64 -2.22 7.33
CA GLN A 89 1.29 -1.12 8.01
C GLN A 89 2.51 -0.68 7.22
N SER A 90 2.56 0.59 6.86
CA SER A 90 3.74 1.18 6.22
C SER A 90 4.84 1.43 7.25
N GLY A 91 6.10 1.33 6.82
CA GLY A 91 7.22 1.56 7.74
C GLY A 91 8.57 1.40 7.07
N ILE A 92 9.63 1.57 7.86
CA ILE A 92 11.02 1.46 7.43
C ILE A 92 11.57 0.13 7.94
N THR A 93 12.23 -0.61 7.06
CA THR A 93 12.94 -1.85 7.35
C THR A 93 14.45 -1.64 7.20
N GLU A 94 15.28 -2.63 7.55
CA GLU A 94 16.73 -2.57 7.29
C GLU A 94 17.05 -2.44 5.81
N ASP A 95 16.28 -3.11 4.95
CA ASP A 95 16.56 -3.22 3.52
C ASP A 95 15.82 -2.18 2.67
N GLY A 96 14.94 -1.37 3.28
CA GLY A 96 14.17 -0.41 2.50
C GLY A 96 13.01 0.22 3.25
N ALA A 97 11.92 0.48 2.54
CA ALA A 97 10.69 0.97 3.12
C ALA A 97 9.48 0.27 2.50
N LEU A 98 8.55 -0.15 3.34
CA LEU A 98 7.24 -0.63 2.91
C LEU A 98 6.25 0.54 2.94
N ILE A 99 5.66 0.85 1.80
CA ILE A 99 4.70 1.95 1.64
C ILE A 99 3.47 1.37 0.96
N ASP A 100 2.39 1.24 1.72
CA ASP A 100 1.21 0.48 1.33
C ASP A 100 1.59 -0.94 0.87
N THR A 101 1.28 -1.32 -0.36
CA THR A 101 1.62 -2.62 -0.93
C THR A 101 2.97 -2.63 -1.67
N THR A 102 3.68 -1.50 -1.71
CA THR A 102 4.92 -1.36 -2.46
C THR A 102 6.11 -1.42 -1.53
N PHE A 103 6.99 -2.39 -1.74
CA PHE A 103 8.29 -2.40 -1.09
C PHE A 103 9.28 -1.63 -1.95
N LEU A 104 9.90 -0.63 -1.34
CA LEU A 104 10.91 0.20 -1.95
C LEU A 104 12.27 -0.24 -1.46
N ASP A 105 12.99 -1.01 -2.28
CA ASP A 105 14.35 -1.41 -1.95
C ASP A 105 15.26 -0.19 -1.82
N ARG A 106 16.19 -0.29 -0.91
CA ARG A 106 17.17 0.73 -0.59
C ARG A 106 17.96 1.23 -1.80
N GLU A 107 18.31 0.34 -2.73
CA GLU A 107 19.06 0.67 -3.95
C GLU A 107 18.34 1.68 -4.85
N PHE A 108 17.01 1.69 -4.81
CA PHE A 108 16.20 2.63 -5.59
C PHE A 108 15.98 3.98 -4.91
N MET A 109 16.39 4.13 -3.65
CA MET A 109 16.25 5.38 -2.89
C MET A 109 17.38 6.35 -3.26
N LYS A 110 17.03 7.47 -3.89
CA LYS A 110 18.01 8.49 -4.32
C LYS A 110 18.31 9.51 -3.24
N SER A 111 17.31 9.93 -2.51
CA SER A 111 17.43 10.91 -1.43
C SER A 111 16.24 10.82 -0.48
N TYR A 112 16.45 11.31 0.73
CA TYR A 112 15.39 11.48 1.70
C TYR A 112 15.41 12.89 2.29
N LYS A 113 14.25 13.33 2.79
CA LYS A 113 14.08 14.61 3.48
C LYS A 113 13.19 14.40 4.69
N LEU A 114 13.64 14.89 5.85
CA LEU A 114 12.82 14.96 7.06
C LEU A 114 12.24 16.37 7.16
N VAL A 115 10.94 16.45 7.36
CA VAL A 115 10.19 17.70 7.55
C VAL A 115 9.43 17.58 8.85
N TYR A 116 9.50 18.58 9.70
CA TYR A 116 8.67 18.62 10.91
C TYR A 116 7.22 18.93 10.52
N ASP A 117 6.30 18.25 11.17
CA ASP A 117 4.88 18.59 11.03
C ASP A 117 4.60 19.83 11.91
N GLU A 118 4.20 20.93 11.30
CA GLU A 118 3.90 22.17 12.00
C GLU A 118 2.64 22.06 12.87
N ASN A 119 1.74 21.16 12.50
CA ASN A 119 0.47 20.96 13.19
C ASN A 119 0.57 19.95 14.35
N ASP A 120 1.53 19.03 14.28
CA ASP A 120 1.77 18.02 15.30
C ASP A 120 3.26 17.91 15.64
N GLY A 121 3.67 18.62 16.69
CA GLY A 121 5.05 18.64 17.15
C GLY A 121 5.63 17.29 17.57
N SER A 122 4.79 16.24 17.62
CA SER A 122 5.18 14.86 17.96
C SER A 122 5.55 14.02 16.73
N THR A 123 5.28 14.53 15.52
CA THR A 123 5.47 13.78 14.27
C THR A 123 6.55 14.37 13.36
N ILE A 124 7.10 13.52 12.54
CA ILE A 124 8.05 13.82 11.49
C ILE A 124 7.55 13.21 10.18
N ILE A 125 7.58 14.02 9.14
CA ILE A 125 7.25 13.60 7.77
C ILE A 125 8.55 13.22 7.06
N LEU A 126 8.71 11.94 6.77
CA LEU A 126 9.81 11.42 5.97
C LEU A 126 9.39 11.37 4.51
N LYS A 127 10.04 12.18 3.67
CA LYS A 127 9.85 12.18 2.22
C LYS A 127 11.01 11.45 1.57
N ILE A 128 10.73 10.31 0.92
CA ILE A 128 11.71 9.49 0.21
C ILE A 128 11.54 9.71 -1.28
N ARG A 129 12.61 10.05 -1.98
CA ARG A 129 12.62 10.16 -3.43
C ARG A 129 13.25 8.91 -4.03
N ALA A 130 12.44 8.17 -4.79
CA ALA A 130 12.89 6.98 -5.50
C ALA A 130 12.43 7.04 -6.96
N ASN A 131 13.36 6.78 -7.88
CA ASN A 131 13.14 6.92 -9.31
C ASN A 131 12.59 8.33 -9.66
N ARG A 132 11.37 8.44 -10.14
CA ARG A 132 10.69 9.72 -10.45
C ARG A 132 9.53 10.02 -9.49
N LYS A 133 9.35 9.20 -8.46
CA LYS A 133 8.25 9.32 -7.51
C LYS A 133 8.76 9.79 -6.16
N GLN A 134 7.90 10.47 -5.44
CA GLN A 134 8.12 10.82 -4.04
C GLN A 134 7.12 10.04 -3.18
N TYR A 135 7.64 9.41 -2.14
CA TYR A 135 6.89 8.67 -1.15
C TYR A 135 6.91 9.42 0.18
N VAL A 136 5.87 9.30 0.95
CA VAL A 136 5.71 10.01 2.22
C VAL A 136 5.35 9.02 3.32
N LEU A 137 6.10 9.05 4.41
CA LEU A 137 5.83 8.33 5.64
C LEU A 137 5.74 9.33 6.79
N VAL A 138 4.81 9.11 7.70
CA VAL A 138 4.69 9.90 8.93
C VAL A 138 5.17 9.03 10.08
N CYS A 139 6.24 9.44 10.74
CA CYS A 139 6.88 8.70 11.82
C CYS A 139 6.87 9.52 13.12
N ASP A 140 7.17 8.88 14.24
CA ASP A 140 7.36 9.55 15.49
C ASP A 140 8.64 10.40 15.49
N ARG A 141 8.59 11.57 16.12
CA ARG A 141 9.75 12.46 16.25
C ARG A 141 10.91 11.80 17.00
N GLU A 142 10.61 10.92 17.93
CA GLU A 142 11.60 10.17 18.71
C GLU A 142 12.44 9.25 17.82
N ASP A 143 11.88 8.77 16.71
CA ASP A 143 12.57 7.86 15.78
C ASP A 143 13.51 8.59 14.81
N LYS A 144 13.58 9.93 14.85
CA LYS A 144 14.44 10.73 13.97
C LYS A 144 15.87 10.20 13.92
N LYS A 145 16.49 9.98 15.10
CA LYS A 145 17.88 9.51 15.17
C LYS A 145 18.06 8.12 14.55
N LYS A 146 17.07 7.23 14.74
CA LYS A 146 17.09 5.89 14.13
C LYS A 146 16.95 5.99 12.62
N ILE A 147 16.05 6.85 12.12
CA ILE A 147 15.84 7.10 10.69
C ILE A 147 17.14 7.63 10.08
N GLU A 148 17.74 8.65 10.67
CA GLU A 148 19.00 9.24 10.19
C GLU A 148 20.12 8.19 10.16
N LYS A 149 20.23 7.33 11.18
CA LYS A 149 21.20 6.25 11.22
C LYS A 149 20.99 5.25 10.09
N ILE A 150 19.77 4.75 9.91
CA ILE A 150 19.44 3.78 8.85
C ILE A 150 19.78 4.34 7.47
N PHE A 151 19.48 5.61 7.21
CA PHE A 151 19.75 6.22 5.91
C PHE A 151 21.18 6.68 5.73
N SER A 152 21.92 7.06 6.81
CA SER A 152 23.33 7.43 6.74
C SER A 152 24.24 6.24 6.47
N ASP A 153 24.00 5.13 7.16
CA ASP A 153 24.75 3.88 6.98
C ASP A 153 24.65 3.37 5.53
N ASN A 154 23.68 3.86 4.79
CA ASN A 154 23.32 3.41 3.45
C ASN A 154 23.67 4.38 2.32
N LYS A 155 24.45 5.43 2.59
CA LYS A 155 24.89 6.44 1.60
C LYS A 155 23.74 7.11 0.81
N VAL A 156 22.50 7.10 1.33
CA VAL A 156 21.38 7.82 0.72
C VAL A 156 21.59 9.31 0.95
N LYS A 157 21.65 10.10 -0.10
CA LYS A 157 21.92 11.56 -0.01
C LYS A 157 20.83 12.27 0.80
N VAL A 158 21.24 12.90 1.89
CA VAL A 158 20.35 13.79 2.66
C VAL A 158 20.07 15.05 1.84
N THR A 159 18.84 15.30 1.47
CA THR A 159 18.45 16.62 0.96
C THR A 159 18.16 17.48 2.20
N LYS A 160 18.91 18.58 2.39
CA LYS A 160 18.86 19.44 3.58
C LYS A 160 17.44 19.64 4.11
N THR A 161 17.29 19.45 5.42
CA THR A 161 16.09 19.81 6.17
C THR A 161 15.94 21.34 6.08
N ILE A 162 14.90 21.83 5.43
CA ILE A 162 14.54 23.24 5.52
C ILE A 162 13.63 23.35 6.74
N ASN A 163 14.15 23.93 7.80
CA ASN A 163 13.31 24.46 8.87
C ASN A 163 12.60 25.67 8.27
N THR A 164 11.34 25.56 7.96
CA THR A 164 10.43 26.69 7.80
C THR A 164 9.56 26.75 9.02
#